data_00a49d7051b7578d8f314f80575d8844
#
_entry.id   00a49d7051b7578d8f314f80575d8844
#
_cell.length_a   1.000
_cell.length_b   1.000
_cell.length_c   1.000
_cell.angle_alpha   90.00
_cell.angle_beta   90.00
_cell.angle_gamma   90.00
#
_symmetry.space_group_name_H-M   'P 1'
#
loop_
_entity.id
_entity.type
_entity.pdbx_description
1 polymer ?
#
loop_
_entity_poly.entity_id
_entity_poly.type
_entity_poly.pdbx_seq_one_letter_code
_entity_poly.pdbx_strand_id
1 'polypeptide(L)'
;MEQEIKKESLEKESLEKKPIKKETVKKKKRRKKKIVKKRKKTNYNYHLIFFGVVIALFLFAIIKFFLWSRGEESDYNPDEITTEFDVETMDHIQPMDSSRFEGIEDDGVTTILCLGNSPFADNKEENGLAQTIAKKMDAVAYDGSFAGSLQTMSSDSSPDAAHMDGLSLYPVVSAICSNDYSIVEAIAANVGETEIETVNMLKSLDYSKVDMLLIMYDLSDYISERPLYNPDAKYDVTTWAGSLHASLELIEKTYPHIRTVILSTPACGKTVDGSYIDGDKINLGNGTLPDYLNYEMMVVMENGVSFIDNYYGVINVENRDEYLVDDYHLNEKGIEAVADRFYHFFGDSQK
;
A
#
# COMPACT_ATOMS: atom_id res chain seq x y z
N MET A 1 -36.27 -34.22 -5.47
CA MET A 1 -36.56 -35.06 -4.30
C MET A 1 -35.91 -34.35 -3.13
N GLU A 2 -36.75 -33.59 -2.58
CA GLU A 2 -37.29 -33.72 -1.19
C GLU A 2 -36.31 -33.21 -0.17
N GLN A 3 -36.54 -32.26 0.69
CA GLN A 3 -37.71 -31.53 1.22
C GLN A 3 -37.14 -30.34 1.94
N GLU A 4 -37.47 -29.11 1.74
CA GLU A 4 -38.68 -28.39 2.20
C GLU A 4 -39.27 -28.86 3.53
N ILE A 5 -39.69 -27.87 4.31
CA ILE A 5 -40.51 -27.86 5.53
C ILE A 5 -39.66 -27.77 6.81
N LYS A 6 -39.68 -26.69 7.57
CA LYS A 6 -40.80 -26.13 8.30
C LYS A 6 -40.57 -24.69 8.77
N LYS A 7 -41.31 -23.80 8.19
CA LYS A 7 -41.86 -22.62 8.85
C LYS A 7 -43.04 -23.05 9.72
N GLU A 8 -43.33 -22.20 10.65
CA GLU A 8 -44.61 -22.02 11.34
C GLU A 8 -44.73 -22.48 12.78
N SER A 9 -45.15 -21.49 13.44
CA SER A 9 -46.16 -21.34 14.50
C SER A 9 -45.56 -21.21 15.88
N LEU A 10 -45.83 -20.15 16.59
CA LEU A 10 -47.05 -19.96 17.33
C LEU A 10 -47.26 -18.50 17.73
N GLU A 11 -48.23 -17.96 17.12
CA GLU A 11 -49.06 -16.86 17.63
C GLU A 11 -50.19 -17.44 18.47
N LYS A 12 -50.69 -16.61 19.41
CA LYS A 12 -51.99 -16.70 20.17
C LYS A 12 -51.93 -17.46 21.49
N GLU A 13 -52.29 -16.78 22.51
CA GLU A 13 -53.66 -16.50 23.09
C GLU A 13 -53.49 -15.63 24.32
N SER A 14 -53.92 -14.41 24.40
CA SER A 14 -55.22 -13.78 24.67
C SER A 14 -56.01 -14.36 25.83
N LEU A 15 -56.59 -13.44 26.53
CA LEU A 15 -57.83 -13.40 27.26
C LEU A 15 -57.75 -13.06 28.76
N GLU A 16 -58.12 -11.86 29.04
CA GLU A 16 -59.23 -11.38 29.84
C GLU A 16 -59.52 -12.07 31.19
N LYS A 17 -59.62 -11.25 32.22
CA LYS A 17 -60.77 -11.17 33.12
C LYS A 17 -60.74 -9.94 34.03
N LYS A 18 -61.64 -9.02 33.85
CA LYS A 18 -62.34 -8.24 34.89
C LYS A 18 -63.53 -9.11 35.34
N PRO A 19 -64.31 -8.82 36.41
CA PRO A 19 -64.44 -7.66 37.30
C PRO A 19 -64.68 -8.00 38.77
N ILE A 20 -64.97 -7.10 39.68
CA ILE A 20 -66.24 -6.94 40.45
C ILE A 20 -66.05 -5.87 41.56
N LYS A 21 -67.04 -4.95 41.51
CA LYS A 21 -67.36 -3.95 42.52
C LYS A 21 -67.77 -4.56 43.84
N LYS A 22 -67.47 -3.88 44.95
CA LYS A 22 -68.38 -3.79 46.11
C LYS A 22 -68.32 -2.42 46.76
N GLU A 23 -69.49 -1.76 46.66
CA GLU A 23 -69.88 -0.64 47.52
C GLU A 23 -70.06 -1.12 48.98
N THR A 24 -69.81 -0.23 49.94
CA THR A 24 -70.67 0.04 51.11
C THR A 24 -70.17 1.24 51.90
N VAL A 25 -70.89 2.25 51.91
CA VAL A 25 -71.77 2.84 52.96
C VAL A 25 -71.10 3.74 54.00
N LYS A 26 -71.51 4.99 53.88
CA LYS A 26 -71.59 6.17 54.78
C LYS A 26 -71.31 5.97 56.29
N LYS A 27 -70.53 6.91 56.83
CA LYS A 27 -70.91 7.61 58.04
C LYS A 27 -70.42 9.05 58.10
N LYS A 28 -71.36 9.99 58.24
CA LYS A 28 -71.20 11.41 58.52
C LYS A 28 -70.64 11.60 59.93
N LYS A 29 -69.59 12.47 60.09
CA LYS A 29 -69.45 13.32 61.29
C LYS A 29 -68.94 14.70 60.89
N ARG A 30 -69.79 15.69 61.26
CA ARG A 30 -69.50 17.14 61.23
C ARG A 30 -68.44 17.45 62.27
N ARG A 31 -67.49 18.33 62.00
CA ARG A 31 -67.21 19.61 62.68
C ARG A 31 -65.81 20.18 62.37
N LYS A 32 -65.84 21.41 62.06
CA LYS A 32 -65.12 22.66 62.38
C LYS A 32 -64.31 23.22 61.23
N LYS A 33 -64.79 24.37 60.76
CA LYS A 33 -64.12 25.30 59.90
C LYS A 33 -62.82 25.82 60.57
N LYS A 34 -61.69 25.54 60.04
CA LYS A 34 -60.46 26.35 60.16
C LYS A 34 -60.18 27.03 58.85
N ILE A 35 -60.23 28.37 58.92
CA ILE A 35 -59.81 29.21 57.77
C ILE A 35 -58.33 29.01 57.57
N VAL A 36 -57.97 28.29 56.54
CA VAL A 36 -56.56 28.15 56.10
C VAL A 36 -56.43 29.02 54.83
N LYS A 37 -55.63 30.08 55.02
CA LYS A 37 -55.21 30.90 53.86
C LYS A 37 -54.67 30.02 52.74
N LYS A 38 -55.34 29.99 51.60
CA LYS A 38 -54.88 29.36 50.40
C LYS A 38 -53.62 30.08 49.94
N ARG A 39 -52.44 29.49 50.17
CA ARG A 39 -51.25 29.78 49.35
C ARG A 39 -51.53 29.38 47.88
N LYS A 40 -51.51 30.34 46.97
CA LYS A 40 -51.51 30.03 45.53
C LYS A 40 -50.31 29.14 45.25
N LYS A 41 -50.53 27.85 44.99
CA LYS A 41 -49.53 27.00 44.38
C LYS A 41 -49.41 27.46 42.91
N THR A 42 -48.33 28.13 42.59
CA THR A 42 -47.94 28.36 41.20
C THR A 42 -47.60 26.97 40.64
N ASN A 43 -48.47 26.42 39.79
CA ASN A 43 -48.15 25.20 39.05
C ASN A 43 -47.12 25.56 37.99
N TYR A 44 -45.85 25.38 38.31
CA TYR A 44 -44.81 25.39 37.32
C TYR A 44 -45.01 24.16 36.45
N ASN A 45 -45.18 24.39 35.15
CA ASN A 45 -45.33 23.32 34.17
C ASN A 45 -43.93 22.81 33.85
N TYR A 46 -43.38 21.92 34.71
CA TYR A 46 -42.01 21.41 34.62
C TYR A 46 -41.70 20.80 33.26
N HIS A 47 -42.73 20.30 32.58
CA HIS A 47 -42.57 19.79 31.21
C HIS A 47 -42.24 20.90 30.20
N LEU A 48 -42.87 22.08 30.32
CA LEU A 48 -42.55 23.23 29.48
C LEU A 48 -41.15 23.77 29.75
N ILE A 49 -40.72 23.78 31.01
CA ILE A 49 -39.35 24.19 31.40
C ILE A 49 -38.33 23.17 30.82
N PHE A 50 -38.64 21.87 30.98
CA PHE A 50 -37.76 20.81 30.46
C PHE A 50 -37.63 20.90 28.93
N PHE A 51 -38.73 21.05 28.20
CA PHE A 51 -38.68 21.23 26.73
C PHE A 51 -37.95 22.51 26.33
N GLY A 52 -38.11 23.60 27.05
CA GLY A 52 -37.37 24.84 26.84
C GLY A 52 -35.85 24.65 26.98
N VAL A 53 -35.41 23.90 28.00
CA VAL A 53 -33.98 23.57 28.21
C VAL A 53 -33.45 22.67 27.09
N VAL A 54 -34.20 21.65 26.68
CA VAL A 54 -33.78 20.75 25.58
C VAL A 54 -33.65 21.52 24.27
N ILE A 55 -34.60 22.41 23.97
CA ILE A 55 -34.53 23.26 22.76
C ILE A 55 -33.32 24.18 22.81
N ALA A 56 -33.04 24.79 23.96
CA ALA A 56 -31.90 25.68 24.13
C ALA A 56 -30.57 24.93 23.98
N LEU A 57 -30.44 23.71 24.49
CA LEU A 57 -29.26 22.84 24.29
C LEU A 57 -29.10 22.45 22.83
N PHE A 58 -30.21 22.14 22.15
CA PHE A 58 -30.16 21.76 20.72
C PHE A 58 -29.75 22.96 19.84
N LEU A 59 -30.28 24.15 20.11
CA LEU A 59 -29.86 25.38 19.44
C LEU A 59 -28.39 25.71 19.70
N PHE A 60 -27.95 25.54 20.95
CA PHE A 60 -26.54 25.72 21.30
C PHE A 60 -25.63 24.75 20.55
N ALA A 61 -26.03 23.49 20.42
CA ALA A 61 -25.29 22.47 19.66
C ALA A 61 -25.23 22.83 18.17
N ILE A 62 -26.35 23.31 17.59
CA ILE A 62 -26.40 23.77 16.20
C ILE A 62 -25.47 24.97 15.98
N ILE A 63 -25.52 25.96 16.87
CA ILE A 63 -24.67 27.14 16.79
C ILE A 63 -23.19 26.74 16.89
N LYS A 64 -22.84 25.86 17.85
CA LYS A 64 -21.48 25.34 18.00
C LYS A 64 -21.02 24.55 16.75
N PHE A 65 -21.92 23.75 16.18
CA PHE A 65 -21.65 23.01 14.95
C PHE A 65 -21.40 23.97 13.75
N PHE A 66 -22.23 25.00 13.62
CA PHE A 66 -22.03 26.03 12.58
C PHE A 66 -20.76 26.85 12.79
N LEU A 67 -20.42 27.20 14.04
CA LEU A 67 -19.17 27.92 14.34
C LEU A 67 -17.95 27.01 14.10
N TRP A 68 -18.07 25.72 14.41
CA TRP A 68 -17.02 24.73 14.13
C TRP A 68 -16.89 24.45 12.62
N SER A 69 -18.01 24.35 11.88
CA SER A 69 -18.01 24.10 10.44
C SER A 69 -17.59 25.30 9.59
N ARG A 70 -17.64 26.53 10.16
CA ARG A 70 -17.11 27.71 9.48
C ARG A 70 -15.59 27.74 9.42
N GLY A 71 -14.89 26.88 10.20
CA GLY A 71 -13.47 26.99 10.43
C GLY A 71 -13.10 28.34 11.06
N GLU A 72 -12.05 28.42 11.79
CA GLU A 72 -11.33 29.68 11.92
C GLU A 72 -10.85 29.99 10.49
N GLU A 73 -11.12 31.19 9.98
CA GLU A 73 -10.40 31.66 8.80
C GLU A 73 -8.93 31.52 9.20
N SER A 74 -8.26 30.50 8.61
CA SER A 74 -6.85 30.33 8.90
C SER A 74 -6.18 31.59 8.33
N ASP A 75 -5.35 32.25 9.12
CA ASP A 75 -4.41 33.28 8.64
C ASP A 75 -3.39 32.67 7.64
N TYR A 76 -3.71 31.51 7.06
CA TYR A 76 -2.91 30.82 6.08
C TYR A 76 -2.95 31.60 4.77
N ASN A 77 -1.90 32.32 4.53
CA ASN A 77 -1.63 32.96 3.24
C ASN A 77 -0.64 32.05 2.49
N PRO A 78 -1.06 31.34 1.44
CA PRO A 78 -0.17 30.48 0.68
C PRO A 78 1.00 31.26 0.06
N ASP A 79 0.86 32.56 -0.18
CA ASP A 79 1.92 33.41 -0.75
C ASP A 79 2.96 33.86 0.31
N GLU A 80 2.71 33.67 1.60
CA GLU A 80 3.63 33.97 2.71
C GLU A 80 4.46 32.77 3.17
N ILE A 81 4.18 31.58 2.64
CA ILE A 81 4.94 30.37 2.97
C ILE A 81 6.25 30.40 2.18
N THR A 82 7.29 30.88 2.84
CA THR A 82 8.68 30.77 2.37
C THR A 82 9.38 29.51 2.89
N THR A 83 8.68 28.64 3.61
CA THR A 83 9.20 27.34 4.01
C THR A 83 9.07 26.38 2.85
N GLU A 84 10.16 25.98 2.26
CA GLU A 84 10.23 24.73 1.51
C GLU A 84 9.71 23.64 2.44
N PHE A 85 8.61 22.99 2.06
CA PHE A 85 8.19 21.78 2.75
C PHE A 85 9.22 20.73 2.38
N ASP A 86 10.06 20.34 3.34
CA ASP A 86 10.84 19.12 3.23
C ASP A 86 9.83 17.98 3.22
N VAL A 87 9.60 17.41 2.05
CA VAL A 87 8.81 16.17 1.95
C VAL A 87 9.64 15.08 2.59
N GLU A 88 9.19 14.59 3.76
CA GLU A 88 9.84 13.44 4.39
C GLU A 88 9.75 12.25 3.44
N THR A 89 10.92 11.68 3.14
CA THR A 89 11.00 10.44 2.35
C THR A 89 10.56 9.26 3.21
N MET A 90 10.00 8.23 2.55
CA MET A 90 9.55 7.00 3.21
C MET A 90 10.68 5.96 3.35
N ASP A 91 11.95 6.38 3.34
CA ASP A 91 13.07 5.46 3.46
C ASP A 91 12.99 4.62 4.74
N HIS A 92 13.21 3.33 4.59
CA HIS A 92 13.23 2.37 5.68
C HIS A 92 14.36 1.39 5.51
N ILE A 93 15.39 1.48 6.35
CA ILE A 93 16.52 0.57 6.31
C ILE A 93 16.40 -0.44 7.45
N GLN A 94 16.06 -1.67 7.08
CA GLN A 94 15.89 -2.77 8.02
C GLN A 94 17.26 -3.35 8.43
N PRO A 95 17.61 -3.37 9.72
CA PRO A 95 18.79 -4.08 10.21
C PRO A 95 18.65 -5.59 9.98
N MET A 96 19.72 -6.24 9.55
CA MET A 96 19.79 -7.70 9.45
C MET A 96 20.24 -8.31 10.78
N ASP A 97 19.56 -9.36 11.21
CA ASP A 97 19.98 -10.14 12.38
C ASP A 97 21.20 -11.00 12.02
N SER A 98 22.20 -10.97 12.87
CA SER A 98 23.44 -11.74 12.65
C SER A 98 23.24 -13.26 12.56
N SER A 99 22.16 -13.79 13.13
CA SER A 99 21.81 -15.21 13.02
C SER A 99 21.47 -15.65 11.60
N ARG A 100 21.09 -14.71 10.73
CA ARG A 100 20.78 -14.98 9.32
C ARG A 100 22.02 -15.39 8.51
N PHE A 101 23.20 -15.04 8.99
CA PHE A 101 24.49 -15.34 8.36
C PHE A 101 25.16 -16.58 8.92
N GLU A 102 24.51 -17.31 9.87
CA GLU A 102 25.07 -18.55 10.42
C GLU A 102 25.26 -19.61 9.33
N GLY A 103 26.50 -20.01 9.10
CA GLY A 103 26.86 -21.02 8.09
C GLY A 103 27.02 -20.47 6.67
N ILE A 104 26.89 -19.16 6.48
CA ILE A 104 27.23 -18.49 5.22
C ILE A 104 28.70 -18.07 5.28
N GLU A 105 29.46 -18.46 4.26
CA GLU A 105 30.86 -18.10 4.12
C GLU A 105 30.99 -16.76 3.42
N ASP A 106 31.62 -15.80 4.09
CA ASP A 106 31.98 -14.51 3.48
C ASP A 106 33.16 -14.74 2.52
N ASP A 107 32.92 -14.56 1.23
CA ASP A 107 33.97 -14.71 0.20
C ASP A 107 34.70 -13.38 -0.09
N GLY A 108 34.38 -12.31 0.64
CA GLY A 108 35.01 -11.00 0.52
C GLY A 108 34.59 -10.21 -0.72
N VAL A 109 33.56 -10.66 -1.43
CA VAL A 109 33.00 -9.98 -2.60
C VAL A 109 31.53 -9.69 -2.35
N THR A 110 31.14 -8.42 -2.37
CA THR A 110 29.71 -8.08 -2.32
C THR A 110 29.03 -8.44 -3.63
N THR A 111 28.06 -9.36 -3.58
CA THR A 111 27.31 -9.82 -4.76
C THR A 111 25.87 -9.32 -4.71
N ILE A 112 25.45 -8.58 -5.72
CA ILE A 112 24.14 -7.96 -5.83
C ILE A 112 23.35 -8.62 -6.98
N LEU A 113 22.14 -9.10 -6.71
CA LEU A 113 21.19 -9.50 -7.71
C LEU A 113 20.14 -8.39 -7.87
N CYS A 114 19.89 -7.97 -9.13
CA CYS A 114 18.86 -7.00 -9.46
C CYS A 114 17.70 -7.71 -10.16
N LEU A 115 16.46 -7.54 -9.69
CA LEU A 115 15.24 -8.00 -10.32
C LEU A 115 14.33 -6.81 -10.58
N GLY A 116 13.58 -6.84 -11.66
CA GLY A 116 12.66 -5.76 -12.03
C GLY A 116 12.38 -5.71 -13.52
N ASN A 117 12.08 -4.50 -13.98
CA ASN A 117 11.85 -4.24 -15.40
C ASN A 117 12.71 -3.08 -15.91
N SER A 118 12.16 -2.17 -16.70
CA SER A 118 12.89 -1.11 -17.41
C SER A 118 13.98 -0.39 -16.63
N PRO A 119 13.85 -0.04 -15.34
CA PRO A 119 14.91 0.64 -14.60
C PRO A 119 16.26 -0.08 -14.62
N PHE A 120 16.25 -1.40 -14.61
CA PHE A 120 17.45 -2.22 -14.76
C PHE A 120 17.60 -2.75 -16.21
N ALA A 121 16.49 -3.23 -16.80
CA ALA A 121 16.52 -4.03 -18.03
C ALA A 121 16.78 -3.23 -19.31
N ASP A 122 16.46 -1.93 -19.35
CA ASP A 122 16.64 -1.11 -20.55
C ASP A 122 18.11 -0.92 -20.90
N ASN A 123 18.99 -0.99 -19.90
CA ASN A 123 20.43 -0.92 -20.11
C ASN A 123 21.17 -1.85 -19.15
N LYS A 124 21.58 -3.01 -19.67
CA LYS A 124 22.38 -4.01 -18.91
C LYS A 124 23.89 -3.82 -19.08
N GLU A 125 24.31 -2.80 -19.82
CA GLU A 125 25.71 -2.49 -20.07
C GLU A 125 26.36 -1.80 -18.86
N GLU A 126 27.64 -1.47 -18.98
CA GLU A 126 28.47 -0.91 -17.91
C GLU A 126 27.91 0.38 -17.25
N ASN A 127 27.13 1.16 -18.00
CA ASN A 127 26.47 2.39 -17.54
C ASN A 127 24.98 2.20 -17.18
N GLY A 128 24.49 0.98 -17.14
CA GLY A 128 23.15 0.67 -16.63
C GLY A 128 23.06 0.78 -15.12
N LEU A 129 21.85 0.83 -14.58
CA LEU A 129 21.62 1.07 -13.17
C LEU A 129 22.27 0.01 -12.26
N ALA A 130 22.11 -1.27 -12.60
CA ALA A 130 22.70 -2.37 -11.81
C ALA A 130 24.23 -2.26 -11.74
N GLN A 131 24.89 -1.99 -12.86
CA GLN A 131 26.34 -1.88 -12.95
C GLN A 131 26.86 -0.58 -12.31
N THR A 132 26.10 0.52 -12.41
CA THR A 132 26.42 1.79 -11.75
C THR A 132 26.36 1.64 -10.22
N ILE A 133 25.35 0.96 -9.68
CA ILE A 133 25.26 0.63 -8.26
C ILE A 133 26.45 -0.24 -7.84
N ALA A 134 26.73 -1.32 -8.57
CA ALA A 134 27.85 -2.22 -8.27
C ALA A 134 29.19 -1.49 -8.23
N LYS A 135 29.45 -0.63 -9.19
CA LYS A 135 30.69 0.17 -9.25
C LYS A 135 30.85 1.08 -8.05
N LYS A 136 29.76 1.73 -7.59
CA LYS A 136 29.79 2.60 -6.42
C LYS A 136 30.02 1.79 -5.12
N MET A 137 29.46 0.58 -5.06
CA MET A 137 29.54 -0.31 -3.90
C MET A 137 30.83 -1.15 -3.85
N ASP A 138 31.71 -1.09 -4.85
CA ASP A 138 32.81 -2.03 -5.05
C ASP A 138 32.34 -3.50 -5.04
N ALA A 139 31.25 -3.75 -5.77
CA ALA A 139 30.49 -4.99 -5.79
C ALA A 139 30.42 -5.61 -7.19
N VAL A 140 29.89 -6.83 -7.28
CA VAL A 140 29.52 -7.49 -8.52
C VAL A 140 28.00 -7.51 -8.62
N ALA A 141 27.44 -7.00 -9.74
CA ALA A 141 26.01 -7.08 -9.97
C ALA A 141 25.64 -8.06 -11.09
N TYR A 142 24.56 -8.79 -10.83
CA TYR A 142 23.87 -9.66 -11.78
C TYR A 142 22.50 -9.06 -12.06
N ASP A 143 22.24 -8.72 -13.31
CA ASP A 143 20.98 -8.13 -13.75
C ASP A 143 20.02 -9.18 -14.27
N GLY A 144 19.10 -9.61 -13.42
CA GLY A 144 18.06 -10.60 -13.70
C GLY A 144 16.69 -9.99 -14.07
N SER A 145 16.68 -8.73 -14.49
CA SER A 145 15.47 -8.01 -14.88
C SER A 145 15.03 -8.30 -16.32
N PHE A 146 13.77 -8.03 -16.63
CA PHE A 146 13.17 -8.28 -17.95
C PHE A 146 12.42 -7.03 -18.43
N ALA A 147 12.88 -6.46 -19.55
CA ALA A 147 12.25 -5.30 -20.17
C ALA A 147 10.79 -5.59 -20.53
N GLY A 148 9.88 -4.67 -20.20
CA GLY A 148 8.45 -4.81 -20.46
C GLY A 148 7.71 -5.83 -19.59
N SER A 149 8.39 -6.49 -18.63
CA SER A 149 7.69 -7.28 -17.63
C SER A 149 6.96 -6.39 -16.61
N LEU A 150 6.00 -6.96 -15.91
CA LEU A 150 5.29 -6.32 -14.81
C LEU A 150 5.67 -6.98 -13.49
N GLN A 151 5.45 -6.29 -12.39
CA GLN A 151 5.56 -6.91 -11.07
C GLN A 151 4.47 -7.96 -10.87
N THR A 152 3.26 -7.69 -11.39
CA THR A 152 2.09 -8.58 -11.29
C THR A 152 1.98 -9.52 -12.47
N MET A 153 1.33 -10.66 -12.24
CA MET A 153 0.83 -11.51 -13.31
C MET A 153 -0.51 -11.00 -13.82
N SER A 154 -0.88 -11.34 -15.06
CA SER A 154 -2.22 -11.05 -15.57
C SER A 154 -3.25 -12.00 -14.94
N SER A 155 -4.45 -11.48 -14.68
CA SER A 155 -5.63 -12.31 -14.40
C SER A 155 -6.28 -12.85 -15.68
N ASP A 156 -5.89 -12.31 -16.85
CA ASP A 156 -6.36 -12.73 -18.16
C ASP A 156 -5.53 -13.91 -18.65
N SER A 157 -6.18 -15.02 -18.96
CA SER A 157 -5.55 -16.23 -19.47
C SER A 157 -5.39 -16.23 -21.00
N SER A 158 -5.57 -15.08 -21.65
CA SER A 158 -5.34 -14.99 -23.11
C SER A 158 -3.85 -15.19 -23.43
N PRO A 159 -3.51 -15.80 -24.58
CA PRO A 159 -2.13 -15.97 -24.99
C PRO A 159 -1.33 -14.65 -25.07
N ASP A 160 -2.01 -13.56 -25.44
CA ASP A 160 -1.38 -12.24 -25.58
C ASP A 160 -1.07 -11.62 -24.21
N ALA A 161 -1.95 -11.81 -23.21
CA ALA A 161 -1.74 -11.31 -21.84
C ALA A 161 -0.67 -12.14 -21.11
N ALA A 162 -0.61 -13.43 -21.34
CA ALA A 162 0.35 -14.33 -20.70
C ALA A 162 1.79 -14.24 -21.26
N HIS A 163 2.02 -13.44 -22.28
CA HIS A 163 3.29 -13.43 -23.02
C HIS A 163 4.51 -13.09 -22.14
N MET A 164 4.36 -12.19 -21.17
CA MET A 164 5.42 -11.79 -20.22
C MET A 164 5.15 -12.23 -18.78
N ASP A 165 3.98 -12.79 -18.49
CA ASP A 165 3.59 -13.13 -17.11
C ASP A 165 4.55 -14.11 -16.42
N GLY A 166 5.15 -15.03 -17.18
CA GLY A 166 6.17 -15.95 -16.66
C GLY A 166 7.51 -15.28 -16.33
N LEU A 167 7.71 -14.02 -16.73
CA LEU A 167 8.89 -13.20 -16.43
C LEU A 167 8.56 -12.08 -15.43
N SER A 168 7.36 -12.07 -14.85
CA SER A 168 7.01 -11.18 -13.73
C SER A 168 7.69 -11.60 -12.44
N LEU A 169 7.59 -10.77 -11.40
CA LEU A 169 8.36 -10.95 -10.16
C LEU A 169 8.18 -12.33 -9.53
N TYR A 170 6.94 -12.76 -9.29
CA TYR A 170 6.69 -14.01 -8.56
C TYR A 170 7.15 -15.27 -9.30
N PRO A 171 6.89 -15.48 -10.59
CA PRO A 171 7.44 -16.62 -11.34
C PRO A 171 8.97 -16.68 -11.34
N VAL A 172 9.64 -15.54 -11.51
CA VAL A 172 11.11 -15.45 -11.47
C VAL A 172 11.64 -15.85 -10.09
N VAL A 173 11.09 -15.26 -9.03
CA VAL A 173 11.45 -15.59 -7.64
C VAL A 173 11.14 -17.06 -7.34
N SER A 174 10.01 -17.57 -7.80
CA SER A 174 9.65 -18.99 -7.63
C SER A 174 10.65 -19.92 -8.31
N ALA A 175 11.10 -19.59 -9.53
CA ALA A 175 12.12 -20.34 -10.24
C ALA A 175 13.46 -20.34 -9.50
N ILE A 176 13.89 -19.19 -8.99
CA ILE A 176 15.10 -19.03 -8.16
C ILE A 176 15.01 -19.91 -6.91
N CYS A 177 13.91 -19.80 -6.15
CA CYS A 177 13.76 -20.48 -4.87
C CYS A 177 13.54 -21.99 -4.99
N SER A 178 12.90 -22.45 -6.07
CA SER A 178 12.68 -23.89 -6.32
C SER A 178 13.79 -24.52 -7.14
N ASN A 179 14.68 -23.74 -7.73
CA ASN A 179 15.66 -24.17 -8.75
C ASN A 179 14.98 -24.89 -9.94
N ASP A 180 13.75 -24.46 -10.27
CA ASP A 180 13.00 -24.95 -11.44
C ASP A 180 12.66 -23.79 -12.38
N TYR A 181 13.44 -23.67 -13.43
CA TYR A 181 13.34 -22.58 -14.40
C TYR A 181 12.48 -22.94 -15.62
N SER A 182 11.80 -24.10 -15.63
CA SER A 182 11.10 -24.62 -16.81
C SER A 182 10.07 -23.63 -17.41
N ILE A 183 9.31 -22.93 -16.55
CA ILE A 183 8.33 -21.92 -16.99
C ILE A 183 9.03 -20.67 -17.53
N VAL A 184 9.99 -20.14 -16.78
CA VAL A 184 10.73 -18.92 -17.14
C VAL A 184 11.51 -19.13 -18.46
N GLU A 185 12.18 -20.29 -18.62
CA GLU A 185 12.87 -20.69 -19.85
C GLU A 185 11.92 -20.77 -21.05
N ALA A 186 10.73 -21.38 -20.85
CA ALA A 186 9.76 -21.51 -21.93
C ALA A 186 9.23 -20.15 -22.41
N ILE A 187 9.00 -19.21 -21.49
CA ILE A 187 8.58 -17.84 -21.83
C ILE A 187 9.73 -17.08 -22.49
N ALA A 188 10.92 -17.07 -21.89
CA ALA A 188 12.11 -16.40 -22.44
C ALA A 188 12.40 -16.83 -23.88
N ALA A 189 12.27 -18.13 -24.18
CA ALA A 189 12.44 -18.67 -25.50
C ALA A 189 11.46 -18.12 -26.57
N ASN A 190 10.29 -17.64 -26.13
CA ASN A 190 9.30 -17.01 -27.00
C ASN A 190 9.47 -15.49 -27.12
N VAL A 191 10.18 -14.86 -26.15
CA VAL A 191 10.40 -13.40 -26.12
C VAL A 191 11.65 -13.03 -26.94
N GLY A 192 12.81 -13.55 -26.55
CA GLY A 192 14.05 -13.20 -27.29
C GLY A 192 15.34 -13.76 -26.69
N GLU A 193 16.44 -13.42 -27.35
CA GLU A 193 17.76 -13.89 -26.96
C GLU A 193 18.24 -13.31 -25.62
N THR A 194 17.95 -12.02 -25.39
CA THR A 194 18.30 -11.32 -24.14
C THR A 194 17.64 -11.97 -22.92
N GLU A 195 16.36 -12.36 -23.04
CA GLU A 195 15.63 -13.02 -21.98
C GLU A 195 16.19 -14.43 -21.72
N ILE A 196 16.56 -15.16 -22.78
CA ILE A 196 17.23 -16.48 -22.66
C ILE A 196 18.56 -16.33 -21.91
N GLU A 197 19.39 -15.36 -22.28
CA GLU A 197 20.66 -15.08 -21.62
C GLU A 197 20.46 -14.72 -20.14
N THR A 198 19.47 -13.87 -19.83
CA THR A 198 19.12 -13.49 -18.47
C THR A 198 18.70 -14.71 -17.65
N VAL A 199 17.84 -15.58 -18.18
CA VAL A 199 17.43 -16.81 -17.48
C VAL A 199 18.61 -17.76 -17.29
N ASN A 200 19.49 -17.91 -18.26
CA ASN A 200 20.69 -18.73 -18.14
C ASN A 200 21.64 -18.19 -17.06
N MET A 201 21.78 -16.88 -16.96
CA MET A 201 22.55 -16.22 -15.90
C MET A 201 21.91 -16.53 -14.52
N LEU A 202 20.60 -16.30 -14.34
CA LEU A 202 19.88 -16.60 -13.10
C LEU A 202 20.04 -18.08 -12.70
N LYS A 203 19.95 -19.00 -13.65
CA LYS A 203 20.10 -20.43 -13.43
C LYS A 203 21.51 -20.85 -13.00
N SER A 204 22.53 -20.09 -13.45
CA SER A 204 23.95 -20.39 -13.17
C SER A 204 24.45 -19.75 -11.87
N LEU A 205 23.69 -18.82 -11.29
CA LEU A 205 24.11 -18.06 -10.10
C LEU A 205 24.09 -18.93 -8.85
N ASP A 206 25.15 -18.83 -8.04
CA ASP A 206 25.21 -19.41 -6.70
C ASP A 206 24.56 -18.47 -5.69
N TYR A 207 23.30 -18.71 -5.36
CA TYR A 207 22.53 -17.88 -4.46
C TYR A 207 23.04 -17.88 -3.01
N SER A 208 23.88 -18.84 -2.62
CA SER A 208 24.53 -18.83 -1.31
C SER A 208 25.57 -17.71 -1.15
N LYS A 209 25.98 -17.10 -2.29
CA LYS A 209 26.94 -16.01 -2.37
C LYS A 209 26.31 -14.65 -2.69
N VAL A 210 24.99 -14.61 -2.86
CA VAL A 210 24.29 -13.35 -3.09
C VAL A 210 24.05 -12.66 -1.76
N ASP A 211 24.62 -11.46 -1.60
CA ASP A 211 24.48 -10.67 -0.37
C ASP A 211 23.25 -9.79 -0.38
N MET A 212 22.92 -9.25 -1.56
CA MET A 212 21.82 -8.30 -1.70
C MET A 212 20.94 -8.64 -2.91
N LEU A 213 19.62 -8.48 -2.71
CA LEU A 213 18.62 -8.52 -3.77
C LEU A 213 17.98 -7.14 -3.86
N LEU A 214 18.14 -6.48 -5.00
CA LEU A 214 17.46 -5.22 -5.31
C LEU A 214 16.25 -5.52 -6.20
N ILE A 215 15.10 -4.99 -5.84
CA ILE A 215 13.88 -5.09 -6.65
C ILE A 215 13.41 -3.69 -7.00
N MET A 216 13.26 -3.41 -8.29
CA MET A 216 12.75 -2.13 -8.79
C MET A 216 11.87 -2.35 -10.01
N TYR A 217 10.61 -1.98 -9.89
CA TYR A 217 9.67 -1.91 -11.00
C TYR A 217 9.30 -0.46 -11.27
N ASP A 218 9.10 -0.12 -12.53
CA ASP A 218 8.57 1.18 -12.95
C ASP A 218 7.04 1.25 -12.76
N LEU A 219 6.41 2.32 -13.28
CA LEU A 219 4.97 2.51 -13.17
C LEU A 219 4.13 1.65 -14.15
N SER A 220 4.71 0.67 -14.83
CA SER A 220 4.01 -0.13 -15.85
C SER A 220 2.78 -0.87 -15.32
N ASP A 221 2.81 -1.36 -14.07
CA ASP A 221 1.64 -1.96 -13.41
C ASP A 221 0.51 -0.93 -13.20
N TYR A 222 0.84 0.29 -12.78
CA TYR A 222 -0.10 1.39 -12.64
C TYR A 222 -0.71 1.78 -14.01
N ILE A 223 0.12 1.91 -15.06
CA ILE A 223 -0.35 2.22 -16.43
C ILE A 223 -1.25 1.10 -16.97
N SER A 224 -0.95 -0.14 -16.62
CA SER A 224 -1.71 -1.34 -17.00
C SER A 224 -2.93 -1.58 -16.13
N GLU A 225 -3.26 -0.65 -15.24
CA GLU A 225 -4.43 -0.71 -14.35
C GLU A 225 -4.47 -2.00 -13.52
N ARG A 226 -3.29 -2.48 -13.07
CA ARG A 226 -3.21 -3.68 -12.23
C ARG A 226 -3.82 -3.42 -10.85
N PRO A 227 -4.60 -4.34 -10.28
CA PRO A 227 -5.19 -4.16 -8.95
C PRO A 227 -4.13 -3.95 -7.87
N LEU A 228 -4.37 -3.03 -6.92
CA LEU A 228 -3.46 -2.76 -5.82
C LEU A 228 -3.35 -3.94 -4.85
N TYR A 229 -4.49 -4.51 -4.46
CA TYR A 229 -4.54 -5.63 -3.52
C TYR A 229 -5.83 -6.44 -3.66
N ASN A 230 -5.84 -7.64 -3.09
CA ASN A 230 -7.02 -8.48 -2.96
C ASN A 230 -7.33 -8.65 -1.46
N PRO A 231 -8.47 -8.15 -0.94
CA PRO A 231 -8.80 -8.24 0.49
C PRO A 231 -9.02 -9.67 0.98
N ASP A 232 -9.35 -10.59 0.07
CA ASP A 232 -9.63 -11.99 0.38
C ASP A 232 -8.40 -12.90 0.21
N ALA A 233 -7.34 -12.41 -0.45
CA ALA A 233 -6.15 -13.20 -0.75
C ALA A 233 -4.87 -12.36 -0.73
N LYS A 234 -4.20 -12.31 0.42
CA LYS A 234 -2.96 -11.53 0.65
C LYS A 234 -1.86 -11.80 -0.39
N TYR A 235 -1.76 -13.02 -0.87
CA TYR A 235 -0.72 -13.49 -1.80
C TYR A 235 -1.22 -13.64 -3.24
N ASP A 236 -2.23 -12.88 -3.62
CA ASP A 236 -2.75 -12.88 -4.99
C ASP A 236 -1.75 -12.20 -5.93
N VAL A 237 -0.98 -12.99 -6.66
CA VAL A 237 0.09 -12.55 -7.56
C VAL A 237 -0.39 -11.72 -8.76
N THR A 238 -1.71 -11.60 -8.95
CA THR A 238 -2.30 -10.71 -9.95
C THR A 238 -2.51 -9.29 -9.43
N THR A 239 -2.14 -9.03 -8.17
CA THR A 239 -2.23 -7.72 -7.53
C THR A 239 -0.83 -7.21 -7.12
N TRP A 240 -0.66 -5.88 -7.12
CA TRP A 240 0.60 -5.23 -6.78
C TRP A 240 1.14 -5.69 -5.42
N ALA A 241 0.37 -5.52 -4.36
CA ALA A 241 0.77 -5.93 -3.02
C ALA A 241 0.94 -7.45 -2.91
N GLY A 242 0.05 -8.22 -3.52
CA GLY A 242 0.07 -9.69 -3.40
C GLY A 242 1.27 -10.34 -4.10
N SER A 243 1.65 -9.85 -5.28
CA SER A 243 2.84 -10.33 -5.98
C SER A 243 4.12 -10.05 -5.18
N LEU A 244 4.24 -8.85 -4.62
CA LEU A 244 5.38 -8.48 -3.78
C LEU A 244 5.42 -9.32 -2.49
N HIS A 245 4.29 -9.45 -1.78
CA HIS A 245 4.20 -10.30 -0.57
C HIS A 245 4.62 -11.74 -0.83
N ALA A 246 4.08 -12.36 -1.88
CA ALA A 246 4.39 -13.75 -2.21
C ALA A 246 5.87 -13.94 -2.53
N SER A 247 6.45 -12.99 -3.24
CA SER A 247 7.87 -13.02 -3.63
C SER A 247 8.80 -12.82 -2.44
N LEU A 248 8.54 -11.83 -1.59
CA LEU A 248 9.37 -11.54 -0.42
C LEU A 248 9.33 -12.68 0.60
N GLU A 249 8.16 -13.24 0.88
CA GLU A 249 8.04 -14.39 1.80
C GLU A 249 8.82 -15.60 1.29
N LEU A 250 8.80 -15.84 -0.03
CA LEU A 250 9.49 -16.96 -0.63
C LEU A 250 11.02 -16.80 -0.58
N ILE A 251 11.54 -15.60 -0.87
CA ILE A 251 12.96 -15.26 -0.75
C ILE A 251 13.42 -15.38 0.71
N GLU A 252 12.72 -14.74 1.63
CA GLU A 252 13.03 -14.74 3.05
C GLU A 252 13.13 -16.17 3.62
N LYS A 253 12.23 -17.06 3.19
CA LYS A 253 12.20 -18.44 3.62
C LYS A 253 13.34 -19.26 3.03
N THR A 254 13.74 -18.98 1.78
CA THR A 254 14.71 -19.82 1.04
C THR A 254 16.13 -19.33 1.26
N TYR A 255 16.33 -18.01 1.26
CA TYR A 255 17.63 -17.35 1.34
C TYR A 255 17.62 -16.22 2.39
N PRO A 256 17.43 -16.53 3.68
CA PRO A 256 17.28 -15.51 4.74
C PRO A 256 18.50 -14.61 4.92
N HIS A 257 19.68 -15.01 4.42
CA HIS A 257 20.91 -14.23 4.47
C HIS A 257 20.93 -13.09 3.44
N ILE A 258 20.12 -13.18 2.37
CA ILE A 258 20.08 -12.15 1.35
C ILE A 258 19.36 -10.91 1.89
N ARG A 259 20.03 -9.77 1.89
CA ARG A 259 19.43 -8.49 2.21
C ARG A 259 18.55 -8.04 1.04
N THR A 260 17.25 -8.05 1.21
CA THR A 260 16.34 -7.54 0.18
C THR A 260 16.09 -6.05 0.37
N VAL A 261 16.19 -5.29 -0.72
CA VAL A 261 15.95 -3.84 -0.78
C VAL A 261 15.00 -3.55 -1.93
N ILE A 262 13.89 -2.93 -1.61
CA ILE A 262 12.94 -2.43 -2.62
C ILE A 262 13.32 -0.98 -2.96
N LEU A 263 13.41 -0.68 -4.23
CA LEU A 263 13.63 0.66 -4.76
C LEU A 263 12.33 1.12 -5.42
N SER A 264 11.69 2.16 -4.90
CA SER A 264 10.49 2.67 -5.55
C SER A 264 10.80 3.30 -6.91
N THR A 265 9.77 3.36 -7.77
CA THR A 265 9.86 4.19 -8.98
C THR A 265 10.07 5.67 -8.60
N PRO A 266 10.80 6.47 -9.39
CA PRO A 266 10.86 7.91 -9.18
C PRO A 266 9.52 8.60 -9.48
N ALA A 267 9.39 9.87 -9.12
CA ALA A 267 8.23 10.67 -9.48
C ALA A 267 8.11 10.78 -11.01
N CYS A 268 7.04 10.26 -11.53
CA CYS A 268 6.78 10.14 -12.96
C CYS A 268 5.27 10.18 -13.23
N GLY A 269 4.87 10.05 -14.47
CA GLY A 269 3.47 10.12 -14.87
C GLY A 269 3.22 9.55 -16.25
N LYS A 270 2.21 10.06 -16.93
CA LYS A 270 1.78 9.56 -18.22
C LYS A 270 1.32 10.68 -19.14
N THR A 271 1.71 10.61 -20.41
CA THR A 271 1.15 11.47 -21.45
C THR A 271 -0.21 10.94 -21.91
N VAL A 272 -1.26 11.73 -21.71
CA VAL A 272 -2.62 11.46 -22.12
C VAL A 272 -3.07 12.57 -23.08
N ASP A 273 -3.53 12.20 -24.27
CA ASP A 273 -3.96 13.12 -25.31
C ASP A 273 -2.94 14.23 -25.63
N GLY A 274 -1.63 13.89 -25.57
CA GLY A 274 -0.54 14.79 -25.86
C GLY A 274 -0.20 15.79 -24.72
N SER A 275 -0.77 15.58 -23.53
CA SER A 275 -0.46 16.36 -22.32
C SER A 275 0.08 15.40 -21.26
N TYR A 276 1.24 15.72 -20.69
CA TYR A 276 1.75 14.99 -19.55
C TYR A 276 0.93 15.29 -18.28
N ILE A 277 0.63 14.24 -17.53
CA ILE A 277 -0.07 14.30 -16.24
C ILE A 277 0.74 13.54 -15.22
N ASP A 278 1.05 14.17 -14.11
CA ASP A 278 1.76 13.52 -13.01
C ASP A 278 0.95 12.34 -12.44
N GLY A 279 1.64 11.28 -12.05
CA GLY A 279 1.01 10.06 -11.52
C GLY A 279 0.24 10.26 -10.20
N ASP A 280 0.51 11.35 -9.47
CA ASP A 280 -0.24 11.74 -8.28
C ASP A 280 -1.60 12.39 -8.60
N LYS A 281 -1.79 12.86 -9.84
CA LYS A 281 -2.98 13.61 -10.27
C LYS A 281 -3.97 12.78 -11.09
N ILE A 282 -3.58 11.60 -11.53
CA ILE A 282 -4.42 10.76 -12.38
C ILE A 282 -4.66 9.40 -11.74
N ASN A 283 -5.92 8.99 -11.63
CA ASN A 283 -6.32 7.65 -11.26
C ASN A 283 -6.73 6.90 -12.53
N LEU A 284 -5.96 5.88 -12.90
CA LEU A 284 -6.19 5.06 -14.09
C LEU A 284 -7.13 3.87 -13.87
N GLY A 285 -7.75 3.76 -12.69
CA GLY A 285 -8.73 2.71 -12.39
C GLY A 285 -8.56 2.07 -11.00
N ASN A 286 -7.32 1.91 -10.55
CA ASN A 286 -6.98 1.26 -9.27
C ASN A 286 -6.24 2.18 -8.28
N GLY A 287 -6.32 3.49 -8.46
CA GLY A 287 -5.63 4.46 -7.61
C GLY A 287 -4.68 5.35 -8.41
N THR A 288 -4.01 6.25 -7.69
CA THR A 288 -2.92 7.10 -8.20
C THR A 288 -1.58 6.37 -8.02
N LEU A 289 -0.51 6.86 -8.65
CA LEU A 289 0.82 6.26 -8.45
C LEU A 289 1.27 6.28 -6.97
N PRO A 290 1.04 7.33 -6.17
CA PRO A 290 1.27 7.27 -4.72
C PRO A 290 0.49 6.19 -3.97
N ASP A 291 -0.69 5.76 -4.47
CA ASP A 291 -1.40 4.64 -3.86
C ASP A 291 -0.62 3.33 -4.04
N TYR A 292 -0.03 3.08 -5.21
CA TYR A 292 0.87 1.94 -5.46
C TYR A 292 2.09 1.99 -4.54
N LEU A 293 2.72 3.15 -4.41
CA LEU A 293 3.86 3.37 -3.53
C LEU A 293 3.53 3.10 -2.05
N ASN A 294 2.37 3.56 -1.59
CA ASN A 294 1.90 3.31 -0.22
C ASN A 294 1.68 1.82 0.05
N TYR A 295 1.10 1.08 -0.91
CA TYR A 295 0.95 -0.37 -0.79
C TYR A 295 2.29 -1.09 -0.83
N GLU A 296 3.23 -0.66 -1.68
CA GLU A 296 4.59 -1.19 -1.72
C GLU A 296 5.29 -1.03 -0.37
N MET A 297 5.26 0.19 0.19
CA MET A 297 5.82 0.47 1.52
C MET A 297 5.17 -0.35 2.63
N MET A 298 3.84 -0.52 2.60
CA MET A 298 3.13 -1.36 3.56
C MET A 298 3.62 -2.82 3.50
N VAL A 299 3.77 -3.37 2.28
CA VAL A 299 4.27 -4.73 2.07
C VAL A 299 5.70 -4.88 2.58
N VAL A 300 6.55 -3.90 2.30
CA VAL A 300 7.94 -3.83 2.78
C VAL A 300 8.00 -3.89 4.30
N MET A 301 7.22 -3.05 4.98
CA MET A 301 7.16 -3.00 6.45
C MET A 301 6.66 -4.32 7.05
N GLU A 302 5.65 -4.94 6.43
CA GLU A 302 5.11 -6.22 6.90
C GLU A 302 6.08 -7.40 6.73
N ASN A 303 6.95 -7.35 5.72
CA ASN A 303 7.94 -8.41 5.46
C ASN A 303 9.32 -8.09 6.10
N GLY A 304 9.50 -6.92 6.70
CA GLY A 304 10.74 -6.56 7.38
C GLY A 304 11.94 -6.47 6.42
N VAL A 305 11.74 -5.93 5.22
CA VAL A 305 12.80 -5.67 4.24
C VAL A 305 13.11 -4.18 4.15
N SER A 306 14.18 -3.80 3.47
CA SER A 306 14.55 -2.39 3.32
C SER A 306 13.82 -1.73 2.14
N PHE A 307 13.58 -0.42 2.24
CA PHE A 307 12.94 0.40 1.21
C PHE A 307 13.71 1.69 0.99
N ILE A 308 13.96 2.03 -0.26
CA ILE A 308 14.51 3.33 -0.66
C ILE A 308 13.46 4.04 -1.49
N ASP A 309 13.03 5.19 -1.00
CA ASP A 309 12.03 6.04 -1.62
C ASP A 309 12.66 6.94 -2.69
N ASN A 310 12.67 6.50 -3.94
CA ASN A 310 13.11 7.31 -5.05
C ASN A 310 12.03 8.28 -5.53
N TYR A 311 10.77 8.08 -5.14
CA TYR A 311 9.65 8.90 -5.59
C TYR A 311 9.70 10.32 -4.99
N TYR A 312 9.95 10.41 -3.69
CA TYR A 312 10.09 11.71 -3.01
C TYR A 312 11.56 12.10 -2.79
N GLY A 313 12.47 11.13 -2.89
CA GLY A 313 13.84 11.29 -2.44
C GLY A 313 14.83 11.88 -3.45
N VAL A 314 14.64 11.63 -4.74
CA VAL A 314 15.64 11.99 -5.76
C VAL A 314 15.02 12.73 -6.93
N ILE A 315 14.06 12.10 -7.60
CA ILE A 315 13.42 12.62 -8.79
C ILE A 315 11.99 12.98 -8.42
N ASN A 316 11.69 14.26 -8.47
CA ASN A 316 10.38 14.80 -8.12
C ASN A 316 9.76 15.52 -9.33
N VAL A 317 8.53 16.01 -9.17
CA VAL A 317 7.77 16.69 -10.23
C VAL A 317 8.50 17.91 -10.82
N GLU A 318 9.36 18.57 -10.04
CA GLU A 318 10.04 19.80 -10.45
C GLU A 318 11.29 19.51 -11.28
N ASN A 319 11.98 18.38 -11.01
CA ASN A 319 13.28 18.09 -11.63
C ASN A 319 13.28 16.90 -12.60
N ARG A 320 12.17 16.17 -12.76
CA ARG A 320 12.06 14.96 -13.58
C ARG A 320 12.57 15.10 -15.02
N ASP A 321 12.31 16.24 -15.66
CA ASP A 321 12.72 16.52 -17.04
C ASP A 321 14.26 16.52 -17.20
N GLU A 322 15.00 16.62 -16.09
CA GLU A 322 16.46 16.51 -16.07
C GLU A 322 16.93 15.05 -15.97
N TYR A 323 16.11 14.18 -15.35
CA TYR A 323 16.49 12.80 -14.98
C TYR A 323 15.80 11.71 -15.79
N LEU A 324 14.75 12.05 -16.54
CA LEU A 324 14.00 11.10 -17.35
C LEU A 324 14.23 11.36 -18.86
N VAL A 325 14.16 10.29 -19.65
CA VAL A 325 14.20 10.35 -21.13
C VAL A 325 12.84 10.71 -21.69
N ASP A 326 11.80 10.23 -21.04
CA ASP A 326 10.40 10.38 -21.42
C ASP A 326 9.52 10.48 -20.14
N ASP A 327 8.31 9.96 -20.18
CA ASP A 327 7.37 10.05 -19.08
C ASP A 327 7.88 9.36 -17.78
N TYR A 328 8.76 8.33 -17.86
CA TYR A 328 9.19 7.53 -16.71
C TYR A 328 10.53 6.78 -16.83
N HIS A 329 11.14 6.69 -18.03
CA HIS A 329 12.42 5.99 -18.15
C HIS A 329 13.59 6.88 -17.72
N LEU A 330 14.51 6.32 -16.95
CA LEU A 330 15.70 7.02 -16.47
C LEU A 330 16.67 7.35 -17.61
N ASN A 331 17.19 8.57 -17.62
CA ASN A 331 18.37 8.90 -18.40
C ASN A 331 19.65 8.65 -17.58
N GLU A 332 20.83 8.93 -18.14
CA GLU A 332 22.12 8.71 -17.45
C GLU A 332 22.21 9.44 -16.12
N LYS A 333 21.65 10.66 -15.99
CA LYS A 333 21.63 11.40 -14.73
C LYS A 333 20.67 10.76 -13.73
N GLY A 334 19.54 10.26 -14.20
CA GLY A 334 18.57 9.55 -13.38
C GLY A 334 19.16 8.25 -12.80
N ILE A 335 19.86 7.49 -13.65
CA ILE A 335 20.60 6.29 -13.24
C ILE A 335 21.63 6.65 -12.15
N GLU A 336 22.43 7.67 -12.36
CA GLU A 336 23.44 8.12 -11.41
C GLU A 336 22.82 8.58 -10.11
N ALA A 337 21.71 9.34 -10.14
CA ALA A 337 21.03 9.84 -8.95
C ALA A 337 20.42 8.72 -8.10
N VAL A 338 19.79 7.71 -8.72
CA VAL A 338 19.26 6.54 -8.01
C VAL A 338 20.40 5.71 -7.41
N ALA A 339 21.50 5.53 -8.15
CA ALA A 339 22.65 4.80 -7.66
C ALA A 339 23.37 5.52 -6.51
N ASP A 340 23.48 6.87 -6.56
CA ASP A 340 24.03 7.67 -5.47
C ASP A 340 23.17 7.57 -4.20
N ARG A 341 21.84 7.58 -4.37
CA ARG A 341 20.94 7.41 -3.24
C ARG A 341 21.09 6.02 -2.61
N PHE A 342 21.17 4.97 -3.40
CA PHE A 342 21.43 3.62 -2.90
C PHE A 342 22.74 3.59 -2.13
N TYR A 343 23.82 4.14 -2.69
CA TYR A 343 25.12 4.21 -2.06
C TYR A 343 25.12 4.99 -0.74
N HIS A 344 24.33 6.06 -0.65
CA HIS A 344 24.17 6.84 0.58
C HIS A 344 23.71 5.97 1.77
N PHE A 345 22.81 5.01 1.54
CA PHE A 345 22.27 4.15 2.60
C PHE A 345 23.13 2.92 2.88
N PHE A 346 23.82 2.39 1.87
CA PHE A 346 24.50 1.10 1.97
C PHE A 346 26.03 1.16 1.78
N GLY A 347 26.55 2.21 1.19
CA GLY A 347 27.98 2.32 0.86
C GLY A 347 28.93 2.39 2.07
N ASP A 348 28.51 3.05 3.15
CA ASP A 348 29.30 3.20 4.37
C ASP A 348 29.05 2.08 5.41
N SER A 349 28.05 1.22 5.18
CA SER A 349 27.64 0.16 6.13
C SER A 349 28.51 -1.09 6.04
N GLN A 350 29.46 -1.14 5.10
CA GLN A 350 30.39 -2.26 4.87
C GLN A 350 31.81 -1.97 5.40
N LYS A 351 32.03 -0.84 6.07
CA LYS A 351 33.24 -0.51 6.80
C LYS A 351 33.00 -0.58 8.29
#